data_f814652c416d3f80be29edff021d934f
#
_entry.id   f814652c416d3f80be29edff021d934f
#
_cell.length_a   1.000
_cell.length_b   1.000
_cell.length_c   1.000
_cell.angle_alpha   90.00
_cell.angle_beta   90.00
_cell.angle_gamma   90.00
#
_symmetry.space_group_name_H-M   'P 1'
#
loop_
_entity.id
_entity.type
_entity.pdbx_description
1 polymer ?
#
loop_
_entity_poly.entity_id
_entity_poly.type
_entity_poly.pdbx_seq_one_letter_code
_entity_poly.pdbx_strand_id
1 'polypeptide(L)'
;MKFIISRFLTKGVLVLVGMLAGSPLVFGDTIAIIGTGNVGGALGPQFATLGHNIIYGSREPDREDVQALVAQTGHNATAMLPVQAAAAADIVVMATKWAQAEVALKSLGDLAGKIVLDPNNAVHVDSSGKRHHAVATSAGQMIQDWVPNAMVVKAFNTLGAGTMANPESAGGPVTIPIAGNDPDAKAVIASLVTGIGFEVVDMGDISVSQVLEKMLVERGNANITFNYYFRPVPQ
;
A
#
# COMPACT_ATOMS: atom_id res chain seq x y z
N MET A 1 42.42 47.93 -62.47
CA MET A 1 42.97 47.26 -61.28
C MET A 1 41.80 46.74 -60.48
N LYS A 2 41.45 45.41 -60.64
CA LYS A 2 40.28 44.80 -60.02
C LYS A 2 40.79 43.81 -58.95
N PHE A 3 40.46 44.06 -57.68
CA PHE A 3 40.72 43.12 -56.62
C PHE A 3 39.60 42.12 -56.54
N ILE A 4 39.97 40.82 -56.67
CA ILE A 4 39.08 39.67 -56.45
C ILE A 4 39.26 39.28 -55.00
N ILE A 5 38.20 39.38 -54.18
CA ILE A 5 38.16 38.85 -52.83
C ILE A 5 37.55 37.45 -52.90
N SER A 6 38.41 36.43 -52.65
CA SER A 6 37.98 35.06 -52.47
C SER A 6 37.31 34.83 -51.11
N ARG A 7 36.04 34.40 -51.11
CA ARG A 7 35.32 33.97 -49.90
C ARG A 7 35.60 32.49 -49.65
N PHE A 8 36.33 32.16 -48.59
CA PHE A 8 36.40 30.83 -48.01
C PHE A 8 35.13 30.54 -47.19
N LEU A 9 34.29 29.63 -47.65
CA LEU A 9 33.21 29.01 -46.87
C LEU A 9 33.79 27.92 -45.98
N THR A 10 33.92 28.20 -44.68
CA THR A 10 34.19 27.16 -43.68
C THR A 10 32.87 26.49 -43.34
N LYS A 11 32.72 25.21 -43.75
CA LYS A 11 31.62 24.34 -43.34
C LYS A 11 31.83 23.96 -41.87
N GLY A 12 31.14 24.57 -40.95
CA GLY A 12 31.07 24.15 -39.56
C GLY A 12 30.20 22.90 -39.45
N VAL A 13 30.80 21.82 -39.02
CA VAL A 13 30.10 20.59 -38.67
C VAL A 13 29.54 20.79 -37.26
N LEU A 14 28.23 21.00 -37.17
CA LEU A 14 27.51 21.04 -35.88
C LEU A 14 27.36 19.61 -35.35
N VAL A 15 28.22 19.21 -34.42
CA VAL A 15 28.06 17.95 -33.71
C VAL A 15 26.97 18.14 -32.66
N LEU A 16 25.77 17.65 -32.96
CA LEU A 16 24.67 17.59 -32.00
C LEU A 16 24.97 16.44 -31.01
N VAL A 17 25.57 16.77 -29.86
CA VAL A 17 25.69 15.82 -28.74
C VAL A 17 24.29 15.72 -28.11
N GLY A 18 23.56 14.69 -28.53
CA GLY A 18 22.31 14.30 -27.86
C GLY A 18 22.61 13.87 -26.43
N MET A 19 22.35 14.73 -25.45
CA MET A 19 22.21 14.30 -24.05
C MET A 19 21.00 13.36 -23.99
N LEU A 20 21.29 12.05 -23.96
CA LEU A 20 20.35 11.08 -23.40
C LEU A 20 20.18 11.44 -21.92
N ALA A 21 19.16 12.24 -21.62
CA ALA A 21 18.66 12.35 -20.26
C ALA A 21 18.14 10.97 -19.86
N GLY A 22 19.01 10.17 -19.27
CA GLY A 22 18.59 8.95 -18.58
C GLY A 22 17.58 9.38 -17.53
N SER A 23 16.31 8.99 -17.68
CA SER A 23 15.36 9.11 -16.61
C SER A 23 15.98 8.45 -15.36
N PRO A 24 15.98 9.10 -14.19
CA PRO A 24 16.45 8.43 -12.99
C PRO A 24 15.65 7.13 -12.87
N LEU A 25 16.35 6.01 -12.70
CA LEU A 25 15.72 4.77 -12.27
C LEU A 25 15.09 5.08 -10.91
N VAL A 26 13.81 5.34 -10.90
CA VAL A 26 13.03 5.37 -9.66
C VAL A 26 12.97 3.91 -9.21
N PHE A 27 13.87 3.53 -8.32
CA PHE A 27 13.76 2.26 -7.63
C PHE A 27 12.46 2.35 -6.81
N GLY A 28 11.53 1.43 -7.07
CA GLY A 28 10.31 1.35 -6.26
C GLY A 28 10.69 1.03 -4.82
N ASP A 29 9.86 1.50 -3.88
CA ASP A 29 10.04 1.17 -2.46
C ASP A 29 10.08 -0.33 -2.24
N THR A 30 10.74 -0.75 -1.16
CA THR A 30 10.64 -2.12 -0.68
C THR A 30 9.45 -2.24 0.28
N ILE A 31 8.52 -3.12 -0.04
CA ILE A 31 7.28 -3.31 0.71
C ILE A 31 7.29 -4.69 1.36
N ALA A 32 7.35 -4.72 2.69
CA ALA A 32 7.15 -5.95 3.45
C ALA A 32 5.66 -6.20 3.68
N ILE A 33 5.16 -7.37 3.29
CA ILE A 33 3.78 -7.79 3.52
C ILE A 33 3.78 -8.83 4.64
N ILE A 34 3.35 -8.42 5.83
CA ILE A 34 3.32 -9.28 7.02
C ILE A 34 2.00 -10.07 7.01
N GLY A 35 2.10 -11.30 6.57
CA GLY A 35 0.98 -12.22 6.37
C GLY A 35 0.71 -12.54 4.90
N THR A 36 0.64 -13.84 4.61
CA THR A 36 0.49 -14.41 3.26
C THR A 36 -0.92 -14.91 2.97
N GLY A 37 -1.91 -14.36 3.70
CA GLY A 37 -3.32 -14.68 3.51
C GLY A 37 -3.97 -13.88 2.37
N ASN A 38 -5.31 -13.82 2.38
CA ASN A 38 -6.09 -13.21 1.28
C ASN A 38 -5.68 -11.76 0.99
N VAL A 39 -5.46 -10.92 2.02
CA VAL A 39 -5.09 -9.50 1.82
C VAL A 39 -3.66 -9.39 1.29
N GLY A 40 -2.71 -10.11 1.90
CA GLY A 40 -1.32 -10.07 1.43
C GLY A 40 -1.18 -10.63 0.01
N GLY A 41 -1.89 -11.73 -0.29
CA GLY A 41 -1.92 -12.32 -1.63
C GLY A 41 -2.64 -11.47 -2.67
N ALA A 42 -3.52 -10.54 -2.25
CA ALA A 42 -4.16 -9.59 -3.14
C ALA A 42 -3.29 -8.35 -3.42
N LEU A 43 -2.74 -7.73 -2.38
CA LEU A 43 -2.01 -6.47 -2.51
C LEU A 43 -0.59 -6.65 -3.05
N GLY A 44 0.10 -7.74 -2.68
CA GLY A 44 1.49 -7.96 -3.09
C GLY A 44 1.70 -7.98 -4.60
N PRO A 45 0.96 -8.81 -5.37
CA PRO A 45 1.06 -8.80 -6.83
C PRO A 45 0.73 -7.43 -7.43
N GLN A 46 -0.27 -6.71 -6.89
CA GLN A 46 -0.64 -5.38 -7.37
C GLN A 46 0.50 -4.36 -7.18
N PHE A 47 1.10 -4.31 -6.00
CA PHE A 47 2.23 -3.40 -5.75
C PHE A 47 3.48 -3.78 -6.55
N ALA A 48 3.70 -5.08 -6.80
CA ALA A 48 4.78 -5.54 -7.67
C ALA A 48 4.63 -5.02 -9.11
N THR A 49 3.40 -4.95 -9.65
CA THR A 49 3.16 -4.41 -11.01
C THR A 49 3.48 -2.92 -11.12
N LEU A 50 3.52 -2.19 -10.00
CA LEU A 50 3.92 -0.79 -9.94
C LEU A 50 5.45 -0.61 -9.88
N GLY A 51 6.21 -1.71 -9.84
CA GLY A 51 7.67 -1.70 -9.78
C GLY A 51 8.24 -1.70 -8.36
N HIS A 52 7.42 -1.94 -7.33
CA HIS A 52 7.89 -2.08 -5.95
C HIS A 52 8.48 -3.48 -5.70
N ASN A 53 9.49 -3.55 -4.80
CA ASN A 53 10.06 -4.81 -4.37
C ASN A 53 9.22 -5.43 -3.25
N ILE A 54 8.69 -6.62 -3.44
CA ILE A 54 7.81 -7.27 -2.46
C ILE A 54 8.56 -8.32 -1.64
N ILE A 55 8.46 -8.21 -0.32
CA ILE A 55 8.98 -9.21 0.62
C ILE A 55 7.82 -9.71 1.48
N TYR A 56 7.46 -10.98 1.31
CA TYR A 56 6.46 -11.60 2.18
C TYR A 56 7.07 -11.99 3.53
N GLY A 57 6.57 -11.41 4.61
CA GLY A 57 6.92 -11.79 5.97
C GLY A 57 6.11 -13.00 6.42
N SER A 58 6.72 -14.18 6.44
CA SER A 58 6.12 -15.44 6.87
C SER A 58 6.95 -16.09 8.00
N ARG A 59 6.27 -16.72 8.96
CA ARG A 59 6.95 -17.54 9.99
C ARG A 59 7.60 -18.79 9.41
N GLU A 60 7.14 -19.23 8.26
CA GLU A 60 7.63 -20.34 7.48
C GLU A 60 7.80 -19.89 6.03
N PRO A 61 8.90 -19.15 5.72
CA PRO A 61 9.09 -18.57 4.38
C PRO A 61 9.16 -19.63 3.27
N ASP A 62 9.69 -20.81 3.57
CA ASP A 62 9.89 -21.90 2.61
C ASP A 62 8.63 -22.77 2.42
N ARG A 63 7.53 -22.48 3.11
CA ARG A 63 6.28 -23.22 2.96
C ARG A 63 5.76 -23.12 1.53
N GLU A 64 5.26 -24.22 0.97
CA GLU A 64 4.90 -24.37 -0.43
C GLU A 64 3.93 -23.26 -0.93
N ASP A 65 2.89 -22.97 -0.15
CA ASP A 65 1.91 -21.92 -0.51
C ASP A 65 2.51 -20.50 -0.45
N VAL A 66 3.50 -20.25 0.41
CA VAL A 66 4.25 -18.98 0.45
C VAL A 66 5.12 -18.85 -0.79
N GLN A 67 5.85 -19.92 -1.17
CA GLN A 67 6.68 -19.93 -2.37
C GLN A 67 5.83 -19.85 -3.65
N ALA A 68 4.65 -20.47 -3.67
CA ALA A 68 3.69 -20.32 -4.76
C ALA A 68 3.22 -18.85 -4.91
N LEU A 69 2.95 -18.16 -3.79
CA LEU A 69 2.60 -16.75 -3.80
C LEU A 69 3.75 -15.87 -4.30
N VAL A 70 4.99 -16.14 -3.87
CA VAL A 70 6.20 -15.46 -4.36
C VAL A 70 6.31 -15.63 -5.89
N ALA A 71 6.18 -16.86 -6.38
CA ALA A 71 6.24 -17.15 -7.81
C ALA A 71 5.10 -16.47 -8.61
N GLN A 72 3.89 -16.47 -8.07
CA GLN A 72 2.73 -15.78 -8.66
C GLN A 72 2.93 -14.26 -8.72
N THR A 73 3.51 -13.66 -7.68
CA THR A 73 3.81 -12.23 -7.64
C THR A 73 4.86 -11.85 -8.68
N GLY A 74 5.87 -12.71 -8.91
CA GLY A 74 6.94 -12.41 -9.85
C GLY A 74 7.75 -11.17 -9.44
N HIS A 75 8.27 -10.43 -10.40
CA HIS A 75 8.96 -9.14 -10.19
C HIS A 75 10.03 -9.17 -9.06
N ASN A 76 10.77 -10.29 -8.95
CA ASN A 76 11.77 -10.54 -7.90
C ASN A 76 11.20 -10.53 -6.47
N ALA A 77 9.92 -10.81 -6.29
CA ALA A 77 9.35 -11.01 -4.96
C ALA A 77 10.09 -12.11 -4.19
N THR A 78 10.19 -11.95 -2.89
CA THR A 78 10.85 -12.91 -1.99
C THR A 78 10.01 -13.18 -0.75
N ALA A 79 10.40 -14.16 0.05
CA ALA A 79 9.84 -14.40 1.38
C ALA A 79 10.96 -14.50 2.42
N MET A 80 10.73 -13.94 3.60
CA MET A 80 11.65 -13.94 4.73
C MET A 80 10.88 -14.09 6.04
N LEU A 81 11.60 -14.29 7.15
CA LEU A 81 11.00 -14.15 8.48
C LEU A 81 10.44 -12.71 8.65
N PRO A 82 9.32 -12.52 9.38
CA PRO A 82 8.64 -11.21 9.46
C PRO A 82 9.55 -10.07 9.91
N VAL A 83 10.42 -10.31 10.92
CA VAL A 83 11.36 -9.30 11.41
C VAL A 83 12.40 -8.90 10.35
N GLN A 84 12.86 -9.85 9.54
CA GLN A 84 13.83 -9.59 8.47
C GLN A 84 13.18 -8.81 7.33
N ALA A 85 11.95 -9.21 6.94
CA ALA A 85 11.16 -8.50 5.94
C ALA A 85 10.91 -7.05 6.35
N ALA A 86 10.46 -6.82 7.58
CA ALA A 86 10.21 -5.48 8.12
C ALA A 86 11.48 -4.62 8.21
N ALA A 87 12.61 -5.22 8.61
CA ALA A 87 13.89 -4.51 8.69
C ALA A 87 14.36 -4.00 7.31
N ALA A 88 14.15 -4.80 6.25
CA ALA A 88 14.56 -4.47 4.88
C ALA A 88 13.61 -3.52 4.14
N ALA A 89 12.42 -3.23 4.67
CA ALA A 89 11.37 -2.50 3.97
C ALA A 89 11.29 -1.02 4.35
N ASP A 90 10.79 -0.22 3.42
CA ASP A 90 10.37 1.17 3.62
C ASP A 90 8.93 1.22 4.11
N ILE A 91 8.08 0.34 3.58
CA ILE A 91 6.65 0.23 3.88
C ILE A 91 6.36 -1.17 4.42
N VAL A 92 5.62 -1.25 5.53
CA VAL A 92 5.19 -2.50 6.16
C VAL A 92 3.67 -2.61 6.08
N VAL A 93 3.15 -3.59 5.36
CA VAL A 93 1.71 -3.88 5.25
C VAL A 93 1.32 -4.91 6.30
N MET A 94 0.44 -4.55 7.22
CA MET A 94 -0.04 -5.44 8.30
C MET A 94 -1.21 -6.32 7.83
N ALA A 95 -0.92 -7.30 6.96
CA ALA A 95 -1.91 -8.22 6.38
C ALA A 95 -2.24 -9.45 7.26
N THR A 96 -2.07 -9.33 8.58
CA THR A 96 -2.40 -10.37 9.56
C THR A 96 -3.86 -10.28 9.99
N LYS A 97 -4.41 -11.35 10.57
CA LYS A 97 -5.71 -11.27 11.25
C LYS A 97 -5.60 -10.39 12.49
N TRP A 98 -6.65 -9.60 12.77
CA TRP A 98 -6.66 -8.68 13.92
C TRP A 98 -6.24 -9.34 15.24
N ALA A 99 -6.75 -10.55 15.53
CA ALA A 99 -6.41 -11.27 16.76
C ALA A 99 -4.91 -11.58 16.95
N GLN A 100 -4.11 -11.51 15.90
CA GLN A 100 -2.66 -11.69 15.91
C GLN A 100 -1.88 -10.41 15.64
N ALA A 101 -2.55 -9.30 15.33
CA ALA A 101 -1.91 -8.08 14.84
C ALA A 101 -0.92 -7.50 15.87
N GLU A 102 -1.29 -7.42 17.14
CA GLU A 102 -0.42 -6.88 18.19
C GLU A 102 0.87 -7.69 18.36
N VAL A 103 0.74 -9.01 18.51
CA VAL A 103 1.89 -9.91 18.68
C VAL A 103 2.78 -9.89 17.44
N ALA A 104 2.18 -9.92 16.24
CA ALA A 104 2.92 -9.84 15.00
C ALA A 104 3.67 -8.51 14.88
N LEU A 105 3.01 -7.38 15.09
CA LEU A 105 3.61 -6.06 14.97
C LEU A 105 4.77 -5.86 15.95
N LYS A 106 4.57 -6.21 17.23
CA LYS A 106 5.61 -6.11 18.27
C LYS A 106 6.83 -7.01 18.02
N SER A 107 6.67 -8.06 17.21
CA SER A 107 7.77 -8.98 16.85
C SER A 107 8.61 -8.49 15.65
N LEU A 108 8.23 -7.39 14.98
CA LEU A 108 8.91 -6.92 13.78
C LEU A 108 10.21 -6.14 14.06
N GLY A 109 10.49 -5.80 15.32
CA GLY A 109 11.62 -4.95 15.67
C GLY A 109 11.28 -3.46 15.57
N ASP A 110 12.29 -2.64 15.29
CA ASP A 110 12.13 -1.18 15.20
C ASP A 110 11.51 -0.78 13.86
N LEU A 111 10.38 -0.08 13.94
CA LEU A 111 9.66 0.48 12.78
C LEU A 111 9.74 2.01 12.73
N ALA A 112 10.62 2.64 13.52
CA ALA A 112 10.78 4.09 13.51
C ALA A 112 11.09 4.62 12.10
N GLY A 113 10.34 5.64 11.68
CA GLY A 113 10.47 6.27 10.37
C GLY A 113 9.94 5.44 9.20
N LYS A 114 9.38 4.25 9.43
CA LYS A 114 8.74 3.45 8.37
C LYS A 114 7.25 3.76 8.27
N ILE A 115 6.70 3.58 7.06
CA ILE A 115 5.26 3.63 6.85
C ILE A 115 4.66 2.28 7.21
N VAL A 116 3.60 2.29 8.01
CA VAL A 116 2.82 1.08 8.33
C VAL A 116 1.43 1.21 7.70
N LEU A 117 1.20 0.47 6.63
CA LEU A 117 -0.12 0.36 5.99
C LEU A 117 -0.98 -0.62 6.76
N ASP A 118 -2.12 -0.14 7.26
CA ASP A 118 -3.06 -0.93 8.06
C ASP A 118 -4.38 -1.20 7.31
N PRO A 119 -4.60 -2.40 6.75
CA PRO A 119 -5.87 -2.83 6.18
C PRO A 119 -6.78 -3.53 7.20
N ASN A 120 -6.41 -3.59 8.49
CA ASN A 120 -7.15 -4.35 9.49
C ASN A 120 -8.47 -3.68 9.89
N ASN A 121 -9.32 -4.51 10.45
CA ASN A 121 -10.52 -4.10 11.17
C ASN A 121 -10.53 -4.79 12.54
N ALA A 122 -10.70 -4.03 13.60
CA ALA A 122 -10.85 -4.57 14.95
C ALA A 122 -12.27 -5.13 15.12
N VAL A 123 -12.53 -6.27 14.52
CA VAL A 123 -13.86 -6.90 14.47
C VAL A 123 -13.78 -8.32 15.04
N HIS A 124 -14.79 -8.68 15.84
CA HIS A 124 -15.09 -10.06 16.16
C HIS A 124 -16.46 -10.46 15.61
N VAL A 125 -16.65 -11.75 15.40
CA VAL A 125 -17.91 -12.34 14.96
C VAL A 125 -18.45 -13.20 16.10
N ASP A 126 -19.69 -12.96 16.52
CA ASP A 126 -20.33 -13.76 17.57
C ASP A 126 -20.86 -15.11 17.04
N SER A 127 -21.42 -15.91 17.93
CA SER A 127 -21.94 -17.24 17.59
C SER A 127 -23.12 -17.22 16.62
N SER A 128 -23.78 -16.07 16.45
CA SER A 128 -24.88 -15.87 15.48
C SER A 128 -24.35 -15.43 14.10
N GLY A 129 -23.06 -15.19 13.95
CA GLY A 129 -22.45 -14.67 12.73
C GLY A 129 -22.46 -13.14 12.62
N LYS A 130 -22.95 -12.44 13.64
CA LYS A 130 -23.01 -10.99 13.66
C LYS A 130 -21.64 -10.40 13.99
N ARG A 131 -21.27 -9.35 13.24
CA ARG A 131 -20.02 -8.61 13.44
C ARG A 131 -20.20 -7.54 14.50
N HIS A 132 -19.17 -7.40 15.33
CA HIS A 132 -19.08 -6.37 16.36
C HIS A 132 -17.72 -5.71 16.32
N HIS A 133 -17.67 -4.41 16.61
CA HIS A 133 -16.40 -3.74 16.84
C HIS A 133 -15.76 -4.27 18.12
N ALA A 134 -14.53 -4.72 18.04
CA ALA A 134 -13.89 -5.47 19.12
C ALA A 134 -13.16 -4.61 20.15
N VAL A 135 -13.00 -3.31 19.88
CA VAL A 135 -12.20 -2.37 20.69
C VAL A 135 -12.93 -1.05 20.90
N ALA A 136 -12.51 -0.28 21.89
CA ALA A 136 -13.12 1.02 22.19
C ALA A 136 -12.75 2.09 21.15
N THR A 137 -11.57 1.98 20.52
CA THR A 137 -11.04 2.91 19.52
C THR A 137 -11.11 2.28 18.11
N SER A 138 -9.99 1.98 17.50
CA SER A 138 -9.88 1.32 16.19
C SER A 138 -8.59 0.52 16.10
N ALA A 139 -8.50 -0.40 15.15
CA ALA A 139 -7.26 -1.07 14.82
C ALA A 139 -6.18 -0.05 14.43
N GLY A 140 -6.52 0.95 13.61
CA GLY A 140 -5.58 1.98 13.18
C GLY A 140 -4.99 2.76 14.35
N GLN A 141 -5.83 3.22 15.28
CA GLN A 141 -5.36 3.93 16.48
C GLN A 141 -4.49 3.03 17.36
N MET A 142 -4.92 1.80 17.61
CA MET A 142 -4.16 0.87 18.45
C MET A 142 -2.80 0.51 17.82
N ILE A 143 -2.75 0.31 16.52
CA ILE A 143 -1.48 0.07 15.80
C ILE A 143 -0.56 1.29 15.95
N GLN A 144 -1.07 2.52 15.77
CA GLN A 144 -0.28 3.73 15.99
C GLN A 144 0.25 3.83 17.43
N ASP A 145 -0.56 3.45 18.40
CA ASP A 145 -0.16 3.48 19.82
C ASP A 145 0.92 2.42 20.14
N TRP A 146 0.89 1.26 19.46
CA TRP A 146 1.90 0.21 19.63
C TRP A 146 3.24 0.56 18.97
N VAL A 147 3.23 1.37 17.91
CA VAL A 147 4.45 1.80 17.17
C VAL A 147 4.46 3.33 16.99
N PRO A 148 4.62 4.10 18.07
CA PRO A 148 4.43 5.56 18.07
C PRO A 148 5.41 6.31 17.15
N ASN A 149 6.55 5.71 16.82
CA ASN A 149 7.58 6.30 15.96
C ASN A 149 7.43 5.88 14.49
N ALA A 150 6.46 5.05 14.14
CA ALA A 150 6.12 4.72 12.76
C ALA A 150 4.98 5.63 12.27
N MET A 151 4.87 5.78 10.96
CA MET A 151 3.82 6.56 10.29
C MET A 151 2.70 5.61 9.86
N VAL A 152 1.66 5.46 10.70
CA VAL A 152 0.55 4.55 10.40
C VAL A 152 -0.46 5.19 9.46
N VAL A 153 -0.80 4.48 8.39
CA VAL A 153 -1.86 4.87 7.45
C VAL A 153 -2.88 3.75 7.33
N LYS A 154 -4.12 4.00 7.73
CA LYS A 154 -5.28 3.15 7.47
C LYS A 154 -5.65 3.25 6.01
N ALA A 155 -5.76 2.11 5.31
CA ALA A 155 -6.34 2.02 3.97
C ALA A 155 -6.81 0.59 3.67
N PHE A 156 -7.61 0.40 2.62
CA PHE A 156 -8.13 -0.90 2.16
C PHE A 156 -9.06 -1.65 3.12
N ASN A 157 -9.28 -1.16 4.32
CA ASN A 157 -10.10 -1.85 5.33
C ASN A 157 -11.58 -2.02 4.92
N THR A 158 -12.04 -1.24 3.95
CA THR A 158 -13.45 -1.23 3.48
C THR A 158 -13.73 -2.19 2.33
N LEU A 159 -12.70 -2.87 1.81
CA LEU A 159 -12.82 -3.78 0.66
C LEU A 159 -12.60 -5.25 1.02
N GLY A 160 -13.16 -6.14 0.18
CA GLY A 160 -12.76 -7.53 0.14
C GLY A 160 -11.47 -7.75 -0.67
N ALA A 161 -10.70 -8.78 -0.31
CA ALA A 161 -9.45 -9.10 -0.98
C ALA A 161 -9.63 -9.38 -2.49
N GLY A 162 -10.77 -9.91 -2.92
CA GLY A 162 -11.07 -10.09 -4.35
C GLY A 162 -11.06 -8.78 -5.14
N THR A 163 -11.67 -7.72 -4.57
CA THR A 163 -11.65 -6.39 -5.20
C THR A 163 -10.26 -5.73 -5.11
N MET A 164 -9.50 -5.98 -4.04
CA MET A 164 -8.11 -5.53 -3.96
C MET A 164 -7.23 -6.15 -5.06
N ALA A 165 -7.44 -7.45 -5.35
CA ALA A 165 -6.71 -8.16 -6.40
C ALA A 165 -7.16 -7.76 -7.81
N ASN A 166 -8.42 -7.38 -7.98
CA ASN A 166 -8.98 -6.97 -9.27
C ASN A 166 -9.99 -5.84 -9.06
N PRO A 167 -9.56 -4.58 -9.12
CA PRO A 167 -10.42 -3.40 -8.94
C PRO A 167 -11.62 -3.36 -9.90
N GLU A 168 -11.44 -3.82 -11.14
CA GLU A 168 -12.49 -3.84 -12.17
C GLU A 168 -13.66 -4.78 -11.81
N SER A 169 -13.43 -5.76 -10.94
CA SER A 169 -14.47 -6.67 -10.44
C SER A 169 -15.59 -5.97 -9.68
N ALA A 170 -15.38 -4.74 -9.25
CA ALA A 170 -16.38 -3.91 -8.57
C ALA A 170 -17.47 -3.37 -9.51
N GLY A 171 -17.27 -3.44 -10.82
CA GLY A 171 -18.25 -2.97 -11.82
C GLY A 171 -18.34 -1.45 -11.95
N GLY A 172 -17.42 -0.70 -11.36
CA GLY A 172 -17.34 0.76 -11.41
C GLY A 172 -16.21 1.29 -10.53
N PRO A 173 -15.96 2.61 -10.52
CA PRO A 173 -14.92 3.21 -9.69
C PRO A 173 -15.13 2.93 -8.21
N VAL A 174 -14.06 2.65 -7.51
CA VAL A 174 -14.05 2.42 -6.06
C VAL A 174 -13.12 3.42 -5.41
N THR A 175 -13.62 4.13 -4.43
CA THR A 175 -12.84 5.07 -3.62
C THR A 175 -12.35 4.40 -2.35
N ILE A 176 -11.05 4.47 -2.10
CA ILE A 176 -10.41 4.00 -0.86
C ILE A 176 -10.25 5.19 0.09
N PRO A 177 -10.94 5.20 1.23
CA PRO A 177 -10.66 6.17 2.27
C PRO A 177 -9.33 5.85 2.96
N ILE A 178 -8.49 6.88 3.14
CA ILE A 178 -7.26 6.76 3.91
C ILE A 178 -7.30 7.69 5.13
N ALA A 179 -6.64 7.29 6.22
CA ALA A 179 -6.50 8.11 7.42
C ALA A 179 -5.12 7.87 8.06
N GLY A 180 -4.47 8.93 8.51
CA GLY A 180 -3.13 8.85 9.12
C GLY A 180 -2.65 10.22 9.57
N ASN A 181 -1.72 10.24 10.52
CA ASN A 181 -1.23 11.49 11.12
C ASN A 181 -0.16 12.19 10.29
N ASP A 182 0.56 11.43 9.46
CA ASP A 182 1.66 11.95 8.65
C ASP A 182 1.20 12.20 7.21
N PRO A 183 1.30 13.44 6.70
CA PRO A 183 0.82 13.79 5.36
C PRO A 183 1.66 13.17 4.24
N ASP A 184 2.98 13.01 4.45
CA ASP A 184 3.87 12.44 3.43
C ASP A 184 3.64 10.93 3.31
N ALA A 185 3.47 10.24 4.43
CA ALA A 185 3.09 8.83 4.44
C ALA A 185 1.72 8.61 3.77
N LYS A 186 0.73 9.47 4.03
CA LYS A 186 -0.56 9.42 3.33
C LYS A 186 -0.41 9.63 1.82
N ALA A 187 0.45 10.53 1.38
CA ALA A 187 0.71 10.75 -0.05
C ALA A 187 1.35 9.51 -0.71
N VAL A 188 2.28 8.85 -0.05
CA VAL A 188 2.87 7.58 -0.54
C VAL A 188 1.79 6.50 -0.67
N ILE A 189 0.98 6.29 0.36
CA ILE A 189 -0.10 5.29 0.31
C ILE A 189 -1.16 5.66 -0.74
N ALA A 190 -1.50 6.95 -0.89
CA ALA A 190 -2.40 7.40 -1.95
C ALA A 190 -1.87 7.07 -3.35
N SER A 191 -0.56 7.18 -3.56
CA SER A 191 0.08 6.79 -4.83
C SER A 191 -0.03 5.28 -5.10
N LEU A 192 0.13 4.44 -4.08
CA LEU A 192 -0.10 2.99 -4.20
C LEU A 192 -1.56 2.69 -4.54
N VAL A 193 -2.50 3.32 -3.84
CA VAL A 193 -3.94 3.15 -4.05
C VAL A 193 -4.34 3.52 -5.49
N THR A 194 -3.90 4.69 -5.97
CA THR A 194 -4.24 5.16 -7.32
C THR A 194 -3.52 4.37 -8.40
N GLY A 195 -2.27 3.97 -8.15
CA GLY A 195 -1.48 3.17 -9.08
C GLY A 195 -2.11 1.82 -9.41
N ILE A 196 -2.80 1.20 -8.47
CA ILE A 196 -3.51 -0.08 -8.69
C ILE A 196 -4.97 0.10 -9.15
N GLY A 197 -5.39 1.33 -9.50
CA GLY A 197 -6.67 1.58 -10.19
C GLY A 197 -7.83 1.98 -9.29
N PHE A 198 -7.59 2.36 -8.03
CA PHE A 198 -8.62 2.93 -7.15
C PHE A 198 -8.56 4.46 -7.12
N GLU A 199 -9.68 5.08 -6.80
CA GLU A 199 -9.70 6.47 -6.34
C GLU A 199 -9.32 6.52 -4.86
N VAL A 200 -8.82 7.65 -4.39
CA VAL A 200 -8.44 7.85 -2.99
C VAL A 200 -9.09 9.10 -2.41
N VAL A 201 -9.46 9.05 -1.13
CA VAL A 201 -9.90 10.21 -0.38
C VAL A 201 -9.20 10.23 0.98
N ASP A 202 -8.56 11.35 1.30
CA ASP A 202 -7.97 11.59 2.62
C ASP A 202 -9.08 12.02 3.60
N MET A 203 -9.27 11.21 4.64
CA MET A 203 -10.30 11.41 5.66
C MET A 203 -9.77 12.13 6.91
N GLY A 204 -8.47 12.45 6.95
CA GLY A 204 -7.85 13.14 8.08
C GLY A 204 -6.87 12.29 8.87
N ASP A 205 -6.84 12.49 10.18
CA ASP A 205 -5.93 11.80 11.09
C ASP A 205 -6.35 10.35 11.39
N ILE A 206 -5.48 9.62 12.10
CA ILE A 206 -5.70 8.18 12.37
C ILE A 206 -6.94 7.90 13.21
N SER A 207 -7.47 8.84 13.97
CA SER A 207 -8.67 8.66 14.79
C SER A 207 -9.92 8.37 13.95
N VAL A 208 -9.95 8.85 12.69
CA VAL A 208 -11.03 8.57 11.73
C VAL A 208 -11.13 7.09 11.38
N SER A 209 -10.08 6.30 11.62
CA SER A 209 -10.11 4.84 11.45
C SER A 209 -11.29 4.18 12.16
N GLN A 210 -11.72 4.74 13.31
CA GLN A 210 -12.87 4.20 14.04
C GLN A 210 -14.17 4.29 13.22
N VAL A 211 -14.36 5.38 12.47
CA VAL A 211 -15.52 5.55 11.59
C VAL A 211 -15.47 4.54 10.45
N LEU A 212 -14.29 4.41 9.82
CA LEU A 212 -14.09 3.50 8.68
C LEU A 212 -14.32 2.03 9.06
N GLU A 213 -13.87 1.63 10.26
CA GLU A 213 -14.06 0.27 10.75
C GLU A 213 -15.52 -0.02 11.16
N LYS A 214 -16.22 0.96 11.78
CA LYS A 214 -17.65 0.84 12.08
C LYS A 214 -18.49 0.70 10.80
N MET A 215 -18.17 1.45 9.76
CA MET A 215 -18.85 1.32 8.46
C MET A 215 -18.75 -0.11 7.91
N LEU A 216 -17.59 -0.76 8.06
CA LEU A 216 -17.45 -2.16 7.65
C LEU A 216 -18.34 -3.10 8.46
N VAL A 217 -18.45 -2.90 9.78
CA VAL A 217 -19.29 -3.71 10.68
C VAL A 217 -20.77 -3.60 10.25
N GLU A 218 -21.26 -2.38 10.11
CA GLU A 218 -22.65 -2.13 9.73
C GLU A 218 -22.98 -2.72 8.35
N ARG A 219 -22.12 -2.49 7.35
CA ARG A 219 -22.26 -3.08 6.03
C ARG A 219 -22.33 -4.62 6.08
N GLY A 220 -21.42 -5.23 6.84
CA GLY A 220 -21.37 -6.67 6.97
C GLY A 220 -22.61 -7.26 7.63
N ASN A 221 -23.15 -6.61 8.64
CA ASN A 221 -24.38 -7.02 9.34
C ASN A 221 -25.63 -6.84 8.48
N ALA A 222 -25.66 -5.81 7.63
CA ALA A 222 -26.76 -5.56 6.69
C ALA A 222 -26.71 -6.47 5.46
N ASN A 223 -25.64 -7.24 5.28
CA ASN A 223 -25.40 -8.07 4.09
C ASN A 223 -25.48 -7.27 2.78
N ILE A 224 -24.96 -6.04 2.79
CA ILE A 224 -24.93 -5.13 1.65
C ILE A 224 -23.53 -5.04 1.09
N THR A 225 -23.43 -5.09 -0.23
CA THR A 225 -22.20 -4.73 -0.95
C THR A 225 -22.44 -3.43 -1.68
N PHE A 226 -21.59 -2.43 -1.45
CA PHE A 226 -21.63 -1.17 -2.17
C PHE A 226 -20.24 -0.60 -2.39
N ASN A 227 -20.07 0.11 -3.49
CA ASN A 227 -18.89 0.90 -3.75
C ASN A 227 -19.06 2.27 -3.07
N TYR A 228 -18.02 2.73 -2.36
CA TYR A 228 -18.06 4.01 -1.69
C TYR A 228 -17.69 5.12 -2.69
N TYR A 229 -18.54 6.15 -2.76
CA TYR A 229 -18.18 7.44 -3.30
C TYR A 229 -18.07 8.42 -2.14
N PHE A 230 -16.86 8.78 -1.78
CA PHE A 230 -16.63 9.88 -0.84
C PHE A 230 -16.45 11.16 -1.67
N ARG A 231 -17.30 12.13 -1.45
CA ARG A 231 -17.09 13.47 -2.00
C ARG A 231 -16.81 14.40 -0.84
N PRO A 232 -15.74 15.23 -0.89
CA PRO A 232 -15.57 16.31 0.07
C PRO A 232 -16.82 17.19 0.08
N VAL A 233 -17.29 17.54 1.26
CA VAL A 233 -18.34 18.57 1.39
C VAL A 233 -17.69 19.90 1.03
N PRO A 234 -18.21 20.68 0.06
CA PRO A 234 -17.70 21.99 -0.22
C PRO A 234 -17.74 22.84 1.04
N GLN A 235 -16.63 23.49 1.40
CA GLN A 235 -16.58 24.44 2.52
C GLN A 235 -17.27 25.74 2.16
#